data_406e3bab34bc867e1cebe54626af54c1
#
_entry.id   406e3bab34bc867e1cebe54626af54c1
#
_cell.length_a   1.000
_cell.length_b   1.000
_cell.length_c   1.000
_cell.angle_alpha   90.00
_cell.angle_beta   90.00
_cell.angle_gamma   90.00
#
_symmetry.space_group_name_H-M   'P 1'
#
loop_
_entity.id
_entity.type
_entity.pdbx_description
1 polymer ?
#
loop_
_entity_poly.entity_id
_entity_poly.type
_entity_poly.pdbx_seq_one_letter_code
_entity_poly.pdbx_strand_id
1 'polypeptide(L)'
;MENGKSDNISKYTSENGGKVLLLFLLFLIALYQLITMGITGFAIVCMLPAVALYAIFAMRHKMITFWTLFVINYFVMFLNRYSYMPVPVSMPNEVLEIILLAIAIIDAKSLHLGRVANIMFFALVIWCGFCTIEVLNDTCDLGIDIASWFSGARLMAFQLMYAYLVCIIYISTPKRVTT
;
A
#
# COMPACT_ATOMS: atom_id res chain seq x y z
N MET A 1 -29.49 -1.73 -44.61
CA MET A 1 -29.19 -2.42 -43.31
C MET A 1 -27.80 -2.16 -42.74
N GLU A 2 -26.97 -1.32 -43.36
CA GLU A 2 -25.57 -1.06 -43.02
C GLU A 2 -25.35 0.15 -42.06
N ASN A 3 -26.23 1.14 -42.04
CA ASN A 3 -26.12 2.33 -41.22
C ASN A 3 -26.23 2.08 -39.69
N GLY A 4 -26.99 1.10 -39.24
CA GLY A 4 -27.18 0.84 -37.81
C GLY A 4 -25.93 0.24 -37.08
N LYS A 5 -25.01 -0.35 -37.84
CA LYS A 5 -23.79 -0.95 -37.29
C LYS A 5 -22.68 0.09 -37.09
N SER A 6 -22.63 1.09 -37.96
CA SER A 6 -21.67 2.23 -37.87
C SER A 6 -21.99 3.12 -36.67
N ASP A 7 -23.29 3.41 -36.42
CA ASP A 7 -23.71 4.27 -35.30
C ASP A 7 -23.46 3.63 -33.93
N ASN A 8 -23.63 2.30 -33.81
CA ASN A 8 -23.30 1.59 -32.57
C ASN A 8 -21.81 1.57 -32.26
N ILE A 9 -20.93 1.44 -33.27
CA ILE A 9 -19.49 1.45 -33.11
C ILE A 9 -19.01 2.85 -32.70
N SER A 10 -19.53 3.91 -33.33
CA SER A 10 -19.16 5.29 -32.99
C SER A 10 -19.60 5.67 -31.57
N LYS A 11 -20.76 5.26 -31.14
CA LYS A 11 -21.28 5.46 -29.78
C LYS A 11 -20.46 4.71 -28.73
N TYR A 12 -20.09 3.46 -29.02
CA TYR A 12 -19.23 2.67 -28.15
C TYR A 12 -17.82 3.24 -28.00
N THR A 13 -17.27 3.79 -29.09
CA THR A 13 -15.95 4.43 -29.11
C THR A 13 -15.98 5.76 -28.36
N SER A 14 -17.04 6.55 -28.46
CA SER A 14 -17.21 7.80 -27.73
C SER A 14 -17.37 7.59 -26.23
N GLU A 15 -18.12 6.58 -25.81
CA GLU A 15 -18.38 6.29 -24.38
C GLU A 15 -17.17 5.68 -23.67
N ASN A 16 -16.34 4.93 -24.37
CA ASN A 16 -15.16 4.26 -23.83
C ASN A 16 -13.83 4.89 -24.25
N GLY A 17 -13.84 5.94 -25.05
CA GLY A 17 -12.64 6.57 -25.58
C GLY A 17 -11.64 7.02 -24.49
N GLY A 18 -12.17 7.58 -23.39
CA GLY A 18 -11.34 7.96 -22.23
C GLY A 18 -10.65 6.78 -21.56
N LYS A 19 -11.33 5.63 -21.45
CA LYS A 19 -10.75 4.42 -20.86
C LYS A 19 -9.68 3.82 -21.75
N VAL A 20 -9.90 3.81 -23.07
CA VAL A 20 -8.92 3.33 -24.05
C VAL A 20 -7.70 4.25 -24.06
N LEU A 21 -7.89 5.57 -24.01
CA LEU A 21 -6.79 6.52 -23.92
C LEU A 21 -5.96 6.33 -22.65
N LEU A 22 -6.62 6.12 -21.52
CA LEU A 22 -5.95 5.88 -20.23
C LEU A 22 -5.14 4.57 -20.25
N LEU A 23 -5.69 3.49 -20.81
CA LEU A 23 -4.96 2.23 -20.97
C LEU A 23 -3.76 2.39 -21.91
N PHE A 24 -3.90 3.16 -22.98
CA PHE A 24 -2.81 3.44 -23.92
C PHE A 24 -1.71 4.26 -23.26
N LEU A 25 -2.05 5.28 -22.46
CA LEU A 25 -1.07 6.05 -21.69
C LEU A 25 -0.34 5.18 -20.66
N LEU A 26 -1.06 4.33 -19.94
CA LEU A 26 -0.46 3.37 -19.00
C LEU A 26 0.52 2.42 -19.73
N PHE A 27 0.16 1.94 -20.91
CA PHE A 27 1.03 1.10 -21.73
C PHE A 27 2.28 1.84 -22.17
N LEU A 28 2.17 3.11 -22.62
CA LEU A 28 3.34 3.93 -22.98
C LEU A 28 4.27 4.16 -21.79
N ILE A 29 3.71 4.44 -20.61
CA ILE A 29 4.49 4.60 -19.38
C ILE A 29 5.20 3.28 -19.03
N ALA A 30 4.52 2.15 -19.17
CA ALA A 30 5.11 0.83 -18.91
C ALA A 30 6.28 0.52 -19.87
N LEU A 31 6.13 0.85 -21.17
CA LEU A 31 7.20 0.72 -22.15
C LEU A 31 8.38 1.65 -21.83
N TYR A 32 8.11 2.88 -21.45
CA TYR A 32 9.17 3.81 -21.05
C TYR A 32 9.95 3.29 -19.85
N GLN A 33 9.25 2.77 -18.82
CA GLN A 33 9.88 2.17 -17.64
C GLN A 33 10.66 0.90 -17.98
N LEU A 34 10.20 0.10 -18.95
CA LEU A 34 10.94 -1.07 -19.42
C LEU A 34 12.29 -0.68 -20.04
N ILE A 35 12.33 0.44 -20.78
CA ILE A 35 13.55 0.92 -21.43
C ILE A 35 14.52 1.53 -20.41
N THR A 36 14.02 2.27 -19.40
CA THR A 36 14.85 3.00 -18.44
C THR A 36 15.28 2.16 -17.24
N MET A 37 14.41 1.35 -16.68
CA MET A 37 14.63 0.55 -15.47
C MET A 37 14.59 -0.97 -15.69
N GLY A 38 14.41 -1.41 -16.94
CA GLY A 38 14.28 -2.82 -17.28
C GLY A 38 13.00 -3.47 -16.75
N ILE A 39 13.04 -4.78 -16.57
CA ILE A 39 11.87 -5.59 -16.17
C ILE A 39 11.27 -5.15 -14.85
N THR A 40 12.08 -4.65 -13.92
CA THR A 40 11.61 -4.20 -12.60
C THR A 40 10.66 -3.00 -12.71
N GLY A 41 11.02 -1.98 -13.50
CA GLY A 41 10.18 -0.81 -13.73
C GLY A 41 8.88 -1.16 -14.44
N PHE A 42 8.95 -2.05 -15.44
CA PHE A 42 7.76 -2.56 -16.13
C PHE A 42 6.81 -3.29 -15.18
N ALA A 43 7.33 -4.17 -14.32
CA ALA A 43 6.53 -4.92 -13.36
C ALA A 43 5.82 -4.00 -12.37
N ILE A 44 6.49 -2.94 -11.87
CA ILE A 44 5.89 -1.95 -10.97
C ILE A 44 4.68 -1.27 -11.62
N VAL A 45 4.82 -0.81 -12.87
CA VAL A 45 3.71 -0.14 -13.57
C VAL A 45 2.55 -1.09 -13.84
N CYS A 46 2.83 -2.35 -14.20
CA CYS A 46 1.79 -3.37 -14.42
C CYS A 46 1.05 -3.73 -13.12
N MET A 47 1.69 -3.59 -11.96
CA MET A 47 1.04 -3.84 -10.67
C MET A 47 0.09 -2.72 -10.24
N LEU A 48 0.24 -1.47 -10.72
CA LEU A 48 -0.61 -0.35 -10.34
C LEU A 48 -2.11 -0.60 -10.57
N PRO A 49 -2.57 -1.12 -11.72
CA PRO A 49 -3.99 -1.44 -11.92
C PRO A 49 -4.48 -2.52 -10.95
N ALA A 50 -3.67 -3.52 -10.66
CA ALA A 50 -4.02 -4.59 -9.72
C ALA A 50 -4.18 -4.03 -8.29
N VAL A 51 -3.28 -3.15 -7.86
CA VAL A 51 -3.37 -2.46 -6.57
C VAL A 51 -4.62 -1.57 -6.51
N ALA A 52 -4.94 -0.84 -7.58
CA ALA A 52 -6.14 -0.01 -7.65
C ALA A 52 -7.43 -0.85 -7.57
N LEU A 53 -7.51 -1.97 -8.30
CA LEU A 53 -8.62 -2.90 -8.21
C LEU A 53 -8.75 -3.52 -6.82
N TYR A 54 -7.62 -3.89 -6.22
CA TYR A 54 -7.61 -4.39 -4.86
C TYR A 54 -8.06 -3.33 -3.84
N ALA A 55 -7.68 -2.07 -4.00
CA ALA A 55 -8.14 -0.98 -3.14
C ALA A 55 -9.67 -0.80 -3.20
N ILE A 56 -10.27 -0.91 -4.40
CA ILE A 56 -11.73 -0.89 -4.58
C ILE A 56 -12.39 -2.08 -3.88
N PHE A 57 -11.82 -3.27 -4.01
CA PHE A 57 -12.29 -4.46 -3.29
C PHE A 57 -12.18 -4.27 -1.76
N ALA A 58 -11.07 -3.76 -1.29
CA ALA A 58 -10.80 -3.50 0.12
C ALA A 58 -11.79 -2.51 0.75
N MET A 59 -12.21 -1.48 0.00
CA MET A 59 -13.26 -0.54 0.47
C MET A 59 -14.59 -1.24 0.73
N ARG A 60 -14.93 -2.26 -0.06
CA ARG A 60 -16.16 -3.05 0.11
C ARG A 60 -16.04 -4.10 1.21
N HIS A 61 -14.87 -4.69 1.39
CA HIS A 61 -14.63 -5.85 2.26
C HIS A 61 -13.48 -5.59 3.25
N LYS A 62 -13.59 -4.53 4.05
CA LYS A 62 -12.55 -4.06 4.99
C LYS A 62 -12.01 -5.16 5.91
N MET A 63 -12.91 -5.95 6.50
CA MET A 63 -12.51 -7.01 7.45
C MET A 63 -11.78 -8.17 6.75
N ILE A 64 -12.16 -8.51 5.52
CA ILE A 64 -11.42 -9.53 4.74
C ILE A 64 -10.02 -9.01 4.46
N THR A 65 -9.88 -7.76 4.03
CA THR A 65 -8.59 -7.12 3.77
C THR A 65 -7.71 -7.06 5.04
N PHE A 66 -8.32 -6.74 6.19
CA PHE A 66 -7.62 -6.74 7.48
C PHE A 66 -7.05 -8.14 7.82
N TRP A 67 -7.83 -9.20 7.67
CA TRP A 67 -7.36 -10.57 7.90
C TRP A 67 -6.33 -11.01 6.86
N THR A 68 -6.46 -10.59 5.61
CA THR A 68 -5.48 -10.84 4.55
C THR A 68 -4.10 -10.29 4.93
N LEU A 69 -4.02 -9.17 5.63
CA LEU A 69 -2.77 -8.62 6.15
C LEU A 69 -1.99 -9.65 6.98
N PHE A 70 -2.66 -10.33 7.92
CA PHE A 70 -2.01 -11.35 8.78
C PHE A 70 -1.57 -12.57 7.97
N VAL A 71 -2.39 -13.02 7.02
CA VAL A 71 -2.06 -14.16 6.16
C VAL A 71 -0.84 -13.82 5.31
N ILE A 72 -0.80 -12.64 4.68
CA ILE A 72 0.32 -12.21 3.84
C ILE A 72 1.58 -12.05 4.69
N ASN A 73 1.49 -11.43 5.87
CA ASN A 73 2.63 -11.28 6.76
C ASN A 73 3.24 -12.63 7.16
N TYR A 74 2.38 -13.63 7.45
CA TYR A 74 2.83 -14.99 7.73
C TYR A 74 3.53 -15.62 6.53
N PHE A 75 2.93 -15.50 5.33
CA PHE A 75 3.53 -15.99 4.08
C PHE A 75 4.85 -15.31 3.75
N VAL A 76 4.93 -14.01 3.96
CA VAL A 76 6.14 -13.21 3.74
C VAL A 76 7.28 -13.68 4.64
N MET A 77 7.00 -13.91 5.92
CA MET A 77 7.99 -14.46 6.86
C MET A 77 8.46 -15.85 6.45
N PHE A 78 7.53 -16.71 6.00
CA PHE A 78 7.84 -18.04 5.51
C PHE A 78 8.73 -17.99 4.26
N LEU A 79 8.35 -17.19 3.25
CA LEU A 79 9.10 -17.05 2.00
C LEU A 79 10.50 -16.48 2.23
N ASN A 80 10.64 -15.50 3.10
CA ASN A 80 11.94 -14.91 3.44
C ASN A 80 12.91 -15.92 4.07
N ARG A 81 12.37 -16.95 4.70
CA ARG A 81 13.18 -18.04 5.30
C ARG A 81 13.71 -19.02 4.26
N TYR A 82 12.97 -19.26 3.16
CA TYR A 82 13.26 -20.33 2.20
C TYR A 82 13.73 -19.84 0.83
N SER A 83 13.51 -18.56 0.50
CA SER A 83 13.85 -18.01 -0.82
C SER A 83 14.54 -16.66 -0.66
N TYR A 84 15.73 -16.53 -1.28
CA TYR A 84 16.35 -15.22 -1.43
C TYR A 84 15.57 -14.43 -2.50
N MET A 85 14.76 -13.49 -2.08
CA MET A 85 14.05 -12.61 -3.01
C MET A 85 14.78 -11.25 -3.10
N PRO A 86 15.07 -10.76 -4.32
CA PRO A 86 15.72 -9.47 -4.51
C PRO A 86 14.80 -8.27 -4.21
N VAL A 87 13.52 -8.53 -3.88
CA VAL A 87 12.53 -7.51 -3.53
C VAL A 87 12.34 -7.50 -2.01
N PRO A 88 12.23 -6.31 -1.37
CA PRO A 88 11.91 -6.21 0.06
C PRO A 88 10.58 -6.90 0.33
N VAL A 89 10.64 -8.04 1.01
CA VAL A 89 9.49 -8.92 1.25
C VAL A 89 8.42 -8.25 2.13
N SER A 90 8.79 -7.16 2.84
CA SER A 90 7.86 -6.35 3.63
C SER A 90 6.93 -5.46 2.82
N MET A 91 7.26 -5.13 1.56
CA MET A 91 6.48 -4.21 0.73
C MET A 91 4.98 -4.57 0.59
N PRO A 92 4.57 -5.82 0.33
CA PRO A 92 3.15 -6.15 0.24
C PRO A 92 2.38 -5.86 1.52
N ASN A 93 3.00 -6.07 2.69
CA ASN A 93 2.41 -5.79 3.98
C ASN A 93 2.19 -4.29 4.19
N GLU A 94 3.19 -3.48 3.89
CA GLU A 94 3.13 -2.02 3.99
C GLU A 94 2.06 -1.42 3.05
N VAL A 95 1.97 -1.93 1.82
CA VAL A 95 0.93 -1.50 0.86
C VAL A 95 -0.46 -1.79 1.41
N LEU A 96 -0.69 -2.97 2.00
CA LEU A 96 -1.97 -3.31 2.62
C LEU A 96 -2.29 -2.43 3.84
N GLU A 97 -1.31 -2.14 4.68
CA GLU A 97 -1.46 -1.25 5.83
C GLU A 97 -1.83 0.17 5.38
N ILE A 98 -1.16 0.70 4.36
CA ILE A 98 -1.46 2.02 3.79
C ILE A 98 -2.86 2.05 3.19
N ILE A 99 -3.27 1.01 2.45
CA ILE A 99 -4.62 0.91 1.89
C ILE A 99 -5.66 0.90 3.01
N LEU A 100 -5.46 0.12 4.06
CA LEU A 100 -6.38 0.06 5.20
C LEU A 100 -6.47 1.40 5.94
N LEU A 101 -5.35 2.10 6.12
CA LEU A 101 -5.33 3.43 6.72
C LEU A 101 -6.02 4.47 5.84
N ALA A 102 -5.81 4.43 4.52
CA ALA A 102 -6.50 5.31 3.58
C ALA A 102 -8.03 5.08 3.63
N ILE A 103 -8.47 3.81 3.68
CA ILE A 103 -9.89 3.47 3.85
C ILE A 103 -10.42 4.00 5.19
N ALA A 104 -9.62 3.91 6.26
CA ALA A 104 -10.00 4.41 7.58
C ALA A 104 -10.21 5.94 7.58
N ILE A 105 -9.40 6.68 6.84
CA ILE A 105 -9.52 8.13 6.68
C ILE A 105 -10.78 8.47 5.87
N ILE A 106 -11.02 7.78 4.77
CA ILE A 106 -12.20 8.01 3.90
C ILE A 106 -13.50 7.70 4.64
N ASP A 107 -13.50 6.64 5.44
CA ASP A 107 -14.69 6.14 6.15
C ASP A 107 -14.64 6.42 7.67
N ALA A 108 -14.09 7.58 8.01
CA ALA A 108 -13.86 8.00 9.39
C ALA A 108 -15.14 7.97 10.26
N LYS A 109 -16.31 8.18 9.63
CA LYS A 109 -17.61 8.15 10.34
C LYS A 109 -18.04 6.76 10.76
N SER A 110 -17.66 5.71 10.03
CA SER A 110 -18.00 4.32 10.36
C SER A 110 -17.00 3.66 11.31
N LEU A 111 -15.82 4.26 11.48
CA LEU A 111 -14.73 3.74 12.28
C LEU A 111 -14.51 4.62 13.52
N HIS A 112 -14.27 4.00 14.67
CA HIS A 112 -14.13 4.69 15.95
C HIS A 112 -12.73 5.30 16.10
N LEU A 113 -12.39 6.32 15.31
CA LEU A 113 -11.08 6.97 15.30
C LEU A 113 -10.70 7.61 16.65
N GLY A 114 -11.68 7.98 17.49
CA GLY A 114 -11.41 8.53 18.82
C GLY A 114 -10.61 7.62 19.77
N ARG A 115 -10.53 6.32 19.45
CA ARG A 115 -9.71 5.37 20.23
C ARG A 115 -8.23 5.40 19.90
N VAL A 116 -7.87 6.01 18.77
CA VAL A 116 -6.48 6.11 18.32
C VAL A 116 -5.68 7.01 19.27
N ALA A 117 -6.28 8.10 19.76
CA ALA A 117 -5.63 9.04 20.68
C ALA A 117 -5.53 8.46 22.11
N ASN A 118 -4.58 7.55 22.30
CA ASN A 118 -4.28 6.97 23.60
C ASN A 118 -2.77 7.06 23.92
N ILE A 119 -2.38 6.71 25.12
CA ILE A 119 -0.99 6.83 25.59
C ILE A 119 0.00 6.08 24.69
N MET A 120 -0.41 4.92 24.13
CA MET A 120 0.43 4.11 23.25
C MET A 120 0.68 4.83 21.91
N PHE A 121 -0.34 5.49 21.37
CA PHE A 121 -0.20 6.30 20.17
C PHE A 121 0.82 7.43 20.37
N PHE A 122 0.72 8.16 21.48
CA PHE A 122 1.66 9.24 21.77
C PHE A 122 3.09 8.70 21.97
N ALA A 123 3.25 7.56 22.62
CA ALA A 123 4.55 6.91 22.76
C ALA A 123 5.15 6.53 21.39
N LEU A 124 4.33 5.99 20.48
CA LEU A 124 4.78 5.65 19.12
C LEU A 124 5.10 6.91 18.29
N VAL A 125 4.34 7.97 18.43
CA VAL A 125 4.64 9.26 17.76
C VAL A 125 5.98 9.81 18.24
N ILE A 126 6.26 9.79 19.55
CA ILE A 126 7.55 10.20 20.11
C ILE A 126 8.68 9.30 19.57
N TRP A 127 8.46 7.99 19.52
CA TRP A 127 9.42 7.04 18.97
C TRP A 127 9.70 7.30 17.49
N CYS A 128 8.67 7.52 16.67
CA CYS A 128 8.84 7.88 15.27
C CYS A 128 9.59 9.22 15.10
N GLY A 129 9.29 10.20 15.95
CA GLY A 129 9.99 11.48 15.99
C GLY A 129 11.48 11.29 16.30
N PHE A 130 11.80 10.49 17.32
CA PHE A 130 13.17 10.15 17.66
C PHE A 130 13.91 9.49 16.49
N CYS A 131 13.33 8.44 15.88
CA CYS A 131 13.90 7.78 14.72
C CYS A 131 14.08 8.72 13.51
N THR A 132 13.22 9.73 13.38
CA THR A 132 13.33 10.74 12.30
C THR A 132 14.51 11.69 12.55
N ILE A 133 14.69 12.13 13.81
CA ILE A 133 15.79 13.03 14.18
C ILE A 133 17.14 12.30 14.06
N GLU A 134 17.15 10.99 14.27
CA GLU A 134 18.37 10.19 14.22
C GLU A 134 19.03 10.14 12.83
N VAL A 135 18.34 10.57 11.77
CA VAL A 135 18.95 10.79 10.45
C VAL A 135 20.12 11.78 10.50
N LEU A 136 20.07 12.71 11.47
CA LEU A 136 21.11 13.74 11.65
C LEU A 136 22.28 13.26 12.52
N ASN A 137 22.20 12.03 13.05
CA ASN A 137 23.20 11.49 13.94
C ASN A 137 24.34 10.83 13.14
N ASP A 138 25.45 11.54 12.99
CA ASP A 138 26.68 11.04 12.40
C ASP A 138 27.71 10.68 13.48
N THR A 139 27.33 9.79 14.39
CA THR A 139 28.16 9.42 15.55
C THR A 139 29.44 8.69 15.16
N CYS A 140 29.49 8.11 13.95
CA CYS A 140 30.63 7.28 13.49
C CYS A 140 31.49 7.97 12.44
N ASP A 141 31.29 9.26 12.15
CA ASP A 141 32.01 10.02 11.10
C ASP A 141 32.01 9.35 9.72
N LEU A 142 30.97 8.52 9.45
CA LEU A 142 30.81 7.78 8.20
C LEU A 142 29.99 8.54 7.15
N GLY A 143 29.48 9.71 7.54
CA GLY A 143 28.54 10.49 6.75
C GLY A 143 27.08 10.00 6.89
N ILE A 144 26.14 10.85 6.49
CA ILE A 144 24.70 10.55 6.57
C ILE A 144 24.30 9.68 5.38
N ASP A 145 24.01 8.40 5.62
CA ASP A 145 23.39 7.53 4.63
C ASP A 145 21.86 7.49 4.82
N ILE A 146 21.17 8.36 4.11
CA ILE A 146 19.70 8.49 4.17
C ILE A 146 19.01 7.18 3.76
N ALA A 147 19.59 6.40 2.84
CA ALA A 147 18.97 5.16 2.35
C ALA A 147 18.98 4.07 3.44
N SER A 148 20.12 3.87 4.10
CA SER A 148 20.23 2.91 5.21
C SER A 148 19.41 3.34 6.41
N TRP A 149 19.44 4.64 6.76
CA TRP A 149 18.58 5.18 7.82
C TRP A 149 17.09 4.93 7.53
N PHE A 150 16.62 5.30 6.32
CA PHE A 150 15.22 5.12 5.94
C PHE A 150 14.80 3.65 6.00
N SER A 151 15.66 2.73 5.58
CA SER A 151 15.40 1.30 5.67
C SER A 151 15.22 0.82 7.11
N GLY A 152 16.05 1.30 8.04
CA GLY A 152 15.96 0.99 9.46
C GLY A 152 14.76 1.64 10.14
N ALA A 153 14.56 2.95 9.96
CA ALA A 153 13.46 3.70 10.55
C ALA A 153 12.10 3.19 10.07
N ARG A 154 11.99 2.82 8.79
CA ARG A 154 10.79 2.24 8.20
C ARG A 154 10.36 0.98 8.94
N LEU A 155 11.28 0.05 9.18
CA LEU A 155 10.97 -1.23 9.84
C LEU A 155 10.72 -1.06 11.34
N MET A 156 11.51 -0.24 12.03
CA MET A 156 11.48 -0.15 13.50
C MET A 156 10.45 0.84 14.04
N ALA A 157 10.10 1.86 13.28
CA ALA A 157 9.19 2.89 13.76
C ALA A 157 7.91 2.99 12.93
N PHE A 158 8.02 3.25 11.64
CA PHE A 158 6.85 3.54 10.81
C PHE A 158 5.95 2.32 10.61
N GLN A 159 6.52 1.16 10.31
CA GLN A 159 5.74 -0.07 10.17
C GLN A 159 5.03 -0.46 11.47
N LEU A 160 5.70 -0.31 12.62
CA LEU A 160 5.08 -0.55 13.92
C LEU A 160 3.92 0.40 14.18
N MET A 161 4.06 1.68 13.83
CA MET A 161 2.99 2.68 13.96
C MET A 161 1.82 2.35 13.05
N TYR A 162 2.06 1.98 11.78
CA TYR A 162 0.99 1.61 10.85
C TYR A 162 0.24 0.36 11.32
N ALA A 163 0.94 -0.69 11.72
CA ALA A 163 0.35 -1.91 12.26
C ALA A 163 -0.52 -1.61 13.50
N TYR A 164 -0.02 -0.78 14.42
CA TYR A 164 -0.77 -0.35 15.59
C TYR A 164 -2.05 0.39 15.20
N LEU A 165 -1.98 1.36 14.29
CA LEU A 165 -3.13 2.12 13.84
C LEU A 165 -4.18 1.23 13.19
N VAL A 166 -3.76 0.34 12.28
CA VAL A 166 -4.66 -0.61 11.63
C VAL A 166 -5.33 -1.51 12.66
N CYS A 167 -4.59 -2.07 13.61
CA CYS A 167 -5.15 -2.92 14.63
C CYS A 167 -6.18 -2.19 15.51
N ILE A 168 -5.87 -1.00 16.02
CA ILE A 168 -6.78 -0.28 16.92
C ILE A 168 -8.04 0.22 16.24
N ILE A 169 -7.96 0.54 14.96
CA ILE A 169 -9.09 1.00 14.17
C ILE A 169 -10.04 -0.17 13.83
N TYR A 170 -9.50 -1.31 13.40
CA TYR A 170 -10.31 -2.41 12.87
C TYR A 170 -10.72 -3.41 13.96
N ILE A 171 -9.95 -3.58 15.03
CA ILE A 171 -10.31 -4.42 16.19
C ILE A 171 -11.04 -3.54 17.24
N SER A 172 -12.27 -3.15 16.94
CA SER A 172 -13.01 -2.23 17.82
C SER A 172 -13.80 -2.92 18.95
N THR A 173 -14.02 -4.24 18.85
CA THR A 173 -14.78 -5.01 19.84
C THR A 173 -14.24 -6.42 19.97
N PRO A 174 -14.27 -7.05 21.20
CA PRO A 174 -13.85 -8.44 21.38
C PRO A 174 -14.59 -9.44 20.48
N LYS A 175 -15.85 -9.15 20.16
CA LYS A 175 -16.66 -9.98 19.24
C LYS A 175 -16.11 -10.08 17.82
N ARG A 176 -15.29 -9.11 17.37
CA ARG A 176 -14.66 -9.16 16.05
C ARG A 176 -13.39 -10.00 16.00
N VAL A 177 -12.86 -10.35 17.16
CA VAL A 177 -11.67 -11.21 17.28
C VAL A 177 -12.05 -12.69 17.29
N THR A 178 -13.29 -13.00 17.74
CA THR A 178 -13.78 -14.37 17.89
C THR A 178 -14.61 -14.88 16.71
N THR A 179 -14.82 -14.09 15.67
CA THR A 179 -15.52 -14.50 14.45
C THR A 179 -14.54 -14.78 13.34
#